data_33dde5c573d829b74c22e60a8defc11d
#
_entry.id   33dde5c573d829b74c22e60a8defc11d
#
_cell.length_a   1.000
_cell.length_b   1.000
_cell.length_c   1.000
_cell.angle_alpha   90.00
_cell.angle_beta   90.00
_cell.angle_gamma   90.00
#
_symmetry.space_group_name_H-M   'P 1'
#
loop_
_entity.id
_entity.type
_entity.pdbx_description
1 polymer ?
#
loop_
_entity_poly.entity_id
_entity_poly.type
_entity_poly.pdbx_seq_one_letter_code
_entity_poly.pdbx_strand_id
1 'polypeptide(L)'
;MLTELKKKEDERLALEDEMSELQDSMEGGGDEAGRAAFFEKKAKLTSQILRLNSEIEELNQRNHPVEISENNIADVVEMWTGIPVKHITESEGEKLLQLEQRLHRRLIGQEEAVTALAKAIRRKRAGFGKKNKPVSFLFVGPTGVGKTELAKALSEALFDSEDELVRLDMSEFMESHTVSKLIGSPPGYVGYDDGGQLTEKIRRHPYSVILLDEIEKAHKDVYNMLLQILDDGRLTDSHGRVVNFANTVIIMTSNAGTTLKANGMGFGADPQRSMKSRVDTVLKEIFRPEFLNRIDEIIVFSDLSQKNLRGIVDLILAEVKESMKHQGYKLEITAAAKDALVEKGYDPKFGARPLRKTVGREIEEKLSDMLLDGQLKGKKGVKIGCRKGEFIFELID
;
A
#
# COMPACT_ATOMS: atom_id res chain seq x y z
N MET A 1 30.59 27.25 7.26
CA MET A 1 31.34 26.40 6.35
C MET A 1 31.55 27.06 4.98
N LEU A 2 30.53 27.33 4.14
CA LEU A 2 30.68 28.06 2.86
C LEU A 2 31.26 29.49 3.03
N THR A 3 30.82 30.20 4.08
CA THR A 3 31.36 31.52 4.48
C THR A 3 32.83 31.45 4.93
N GLU A 4 33.24 30.36 5.51
CA GLU A 4 34.60 30.11 6.00
C GLU A 4 35.55 29.76 4.83
N LEU A 5 35.06 28.96 3.89
CA LEU A 5 35.77 28.65 2.65
C LEU A 5 36.04 29.92 1.83
N LYS A 6 35.01 30.74 1.62
CA LYS A 6 35.13 32.03 0.92
C LYS A 6 36.12 32.96 1.61
N LYS A 7 36.08 33.03 2.95
CA LYS A 7 37.04 33.85 3.70
C LYS A 7 38.49 33.41 3.52
N LYS A 8 38.75 32.10 3.48
CA LYS A 8 40.12 31.56 3.24
C LYS A 8 40.58 31.74 1.79
N GLU A 9 39.65 31.68 0.83
CA GLU A 9 39.95 32.02 -0.58
C GLU A 9 40.30 33.50 -0.74
N ASP A 10 39.56 34.40 -0.07
CA ASP A 10 39.86 35.84 -0.07
C ASP A 10 41.21 36.13 0.62
N GLU A 11 41.53 35.47 1.74
CA GLU A 11 42.85 35.57 2.41
C GLU A 11 44.01 35.06 1.53
N ARG A 12 43.78 33.99 0.78
CA ARG A 12 44.80 33.46 -0.16
C ARG A 12 45.05 34.46 -1.28
N LEU A 13 44.02 35.03 -1.90
CA LEU A 13 44.13 36.03 -2.93
C LEU A 13 44.91 37.26 -2.47
N ALA A 14 44.64 37.75 -1.27
CA ALA A 14 45.37 38.89 -0.70
C ALA A 14 46.87 38.61 -0.51
N LEU A 15 47.25 37.35 -0.12
CA LEU A 15 48.67 36.96 0.00
C LEU A 15 49.33 36.75 -1.36
N GLU A 16 48.59 36.30 -2.37
CA GLU A 16 49.08 36.18 -3.75
C GLU A 16 49.34 37.57 -4.35
N ASP A 17 48.45 38.55 -4.09
CA ASP A 17 48.65 39.94 -4.49
C ASP A 17 49.89 40.56 -3.80
N GLU A 18 50.04 40.35 -2.45
CA GLU A 18 51.26 40.81 -1.73
C GLU A 18 52.56 40.18 -2.25
N MET A 19 52.48 38.92 -2.66
CA MET A 19 53.60 38.22 -3.27
C MET A 19 53.94 38.79 -4.64
N SER A 20 52.95 39.19 -5.46
CA SER A 20 53.12 39.82 -6.75
C SER A 20 53.76 41.19 -6.59
N GLU A 21 53.23 42.05 -5.68
CA GLU A 21 53.83 43.37 -5.41
C GLU A 21 55.27 43.27 -4.89
N LEU A 22 55.58 42.24 -4.08
CA LEU A 22 56.95 42.00 -3.61
C LEU A 22 57.90 41.61 -4.76
N GLN A 23 57.40 40.83 -5.74
CA GLN A 23 58.18 40.50 -6.94
C GLN A 23 58.46 41.73 -7.83
N ASP A 24 57.44 42.53 -8.07
CA ASP A 24 57.56 43.75 -8.88
C ASP A 24 58.56 44.77 -8.25
N SER A 25 58.57 44.85 -6.90
CA SER A 25 59.46 45.74 -6.17
C SER A 25 60.96 45.36 -6.32
N MET A 26 61.28 44.12 -6.69
CA MET A 26 62.68 43.64 -6.85
C MET A 26 63.20 43.76 -8.26
N GLU A 27 62.39 44.01 -9.29
CA GLU A 27 62.88 44.23 -10.67
C GLU A 27 63.65 45.54 -10.82
N GLY A 28 63.62 46.40 -9.81
CA GLY A 28 64.34 47.69 -9.78
C GLY A 28 65.79 47.68 -9.26
N GLY A 29 66.43 46.52 -8.94
CA GLY A 29 67.84 46.40 -8.56
C GLY A 29 68.13 46.69 -7.09
N GLY A 30 68.26 45.65 -6.26
CA GLY A 30 68.51 45.70 -4.80
C GLY A 30 69.93 45.29 -4.41
N ASP A 31 70.39 45.87 -3.31
CA ASP A 31 71.59 45.60 -2.53
C ASP A 31 71.52 44.14 -1.97
N GLU A 32 72.65 43.55 -1.65
CA GLU A 32 72.77 42.12 -1.17
C GLU A 32 71.95 41.84 0.08
N ALA A 33 71.84 42.80 0.98
CA ALA A 33 70.99 42.77 2.18
C ALA A 33 69.48 42.79 1.83
N GLY A 34 69.09 43.56 0.82
CA GLY A 34 67.71 43.61 0.30
C GLY A 34 67.26 42.30 -0.36
N ARG A 35 68.21 41.62 -1.02
CA ARG A 35 67.94 40.27 -1.62
C ARG A 35 67.66 39.19 -0.54
N ALA A 36 68.45 39.19 0.54
CA ALA A 36 68.22 38.24 1.65
C ALA A 36 66.86 38.46 2.31
N ALA A 37 66.49 39.71 2.60
CA ALA A 37 65.17 40.06 3.16
C ALA A 37 64.01 39.72 2.22
N PHE A 38 64.17 39.88 0.90
CA PHE A 38 63.24 39.46 -0.12
C PHE A 38 62.98 37.95 -0.12
N PHE A 39 64.06 37.14 -0.14
CA PHE A 39 63.91 35.68 -0.12
C PHE A 39 63.24 35.17 1.17
N GLU A 40 63.55 35.79 2.31
CA GLU A 40 62.92 35.45 3.58
C GLU A 40 61.41 35.77 3.58
N LYS A 41 61.01 36.97 3.06
CA LYS A 41 59.59 37.36 2.98
C LYS A 41 58.87 36.50 1.97
N LYS A 42 59.48 36.22 0.81
CA LYS A 42 58.88 35.33 -0.22
C LYS A 42 58.70 33.91 0.32
N ALA A 43 59.67 33.35 1.03
CA ALA A 43 59.54 32.04 1.65
C ALA A 43 58.39 31.98 2.67
N LYS A 44 58.22 33.05 3.46
CA LYS A 44 57.16 33.19 4.43
C LYS A 44 55.77 33.24 3.79
N LEU A 45 55.60 34.08 2.77
CA LEU A 45 54.33 34.17 2.01
C LEU A 45 54.00 32.85 1.29
N THR A 46 55.02 32.20 0.66
CA THR A 46 54.82 30.92 0.01
C THR A 46 54.37 29.85 0.98
N SER A 47 54.94 29.81 2.19
CA SER A 47 54.51 28.83 3.22
C SER A 47 53.10 29.09 3.74
N GLN A 48 52.69 30.36 3.84
CA GLN A 48 51.33 30.74 4.21
C GLN A 48 50.29 30.34 3.14
N ILE A 49 50.61 30.60 1.88
CA ILE A 49 49.78 30.23 0.73
C ILE A 49 49.59 28.69 0.66
N LEU A 50 50.71 27.94 0.82
CA LEU A 50 50.63 26.47 0.84
C LEU A 50 49.79 25.93 1.96
N ARG A 51 49.88 26.54 3.15
CA ARG A 51 49.02 26.17 4.29
C ARG A 51 47.54 26.45 4.01
N LEU A 52 47.21 27.63 3.50
CA LEU A 52 45.86 27.99 3.14
C LEU A 52 45.28 27.09 2.03
N ASN A 53 46.11 26.73 1.03
CA ASN A 53 45.66 25.78 0.01
C ASN A 53 45.35 24.40 0.59
N SER A 54 46.12 23.89 1.53
CA SER A 54 45.82 22.64 2.23
C SER A 54 44.54 22.71 3.04
N GLU A 55 44.32 23.84 3.74
CA GLU A 55 43.09 24.05 4.53
C GLU A 55 41.85 24.22 3.65
N ILE A 56 41.96 24.88 2.48
CA ILE A 56 40.90 25.01 1.47
C ILE A 56 40.58 23.65 0.86
N GLU A 57 41.59 22.82 0.58
CA GLU A 57 41.42 21.47 0.02
C GLU A 57 40.72 20.55 1.03
N GLU A 58 41.07 20.60 2.31
CA GLU A 58 40.35 19.88 3.38
C GLU A 58 38.90 20.34 3.51
N LEU A 59 38.64 21.64 3.42
CA LEU A 59 37.27 22.17 3.47
C LEU A 59 36.46 21.77 2.23
N ASN A 60 37.09 21.73 1.06
CA ASN A 60 36.45 21.25 -0.18
C ASN A 60 36.15 19.77 -0.15
N GLN A 61 37.05 18.93 0.41
CA GLN A 61 36.81 17.51 0.60
C GLN A 61 35.68 17.23 1.58
N ARG A 62 35.48 18.10 2.58
CA ARG A 62 34.33 18.04 3.49
C ARG A 62 33.05 18.59 2.89
N ASN A 63 33.17 19.44 1.89
CA ASN A 63 32.09 20.09 1.16
C ASN A 63 31.83 19.34 -0.16
N HIS A 64 31.49 18.05 -0.10
CA HIS A 64 30.96 17.42 -1.29
C HIS A 64 29.70 18.20 -1.72
N PRO A 65 29.65 18.78 -2.92
CA PRO A 65 28.40 19.33 -3.41
C PRO A 65 27.40 18.20 -3.38
N VAL A 66 26.29 18.40 -2.67
CA VAL A 66 25.16 17.47 -2.73
C VAL A 66 24.67 17.53 -4.17
N GLU A 67 25.09 16.56 -4.98
CA GLU A 67 24.55 16.43 -6.33
C GLU A 67 23.05 16.12 -6.19
N ILE A 68 22.24 17.09 -6.60
CA ILE A 68 20.80 16.89 -6.68
C ILE A 68 20.56 16.01 -7.90
N SER A 69 20.35 14.72 -7.65
CA SER A 69 19.97 13.75 -8.67
C SER A 69 18.48 13.89 -9.03
N GLU A 70 18.09 13.40 -10.20
CA GLU A 70 16.67 13.28 -10.59
C GLU A 70 15.86 12.52 -9.51
N ASN A 71 16.47 11.56 -8.84
CA ASN A 71 15.85 10.82 -7.75
C ASN A 71 15.55 11.70 -6.53
N ASN A 72 16.41 12.66 -6.19
CA ASN A 72 16.16 13.58 -5.08
C ASN A 72 14.99 14.53 -5.39
N ILE A 73 14.88 14.97 -6.64
CA ILE A 73 13.75 15.79 -7.11
C ILE A 73 12.47 14.94 -7.09
N ALA A 74 12.54 13.68 -7.55
CA ALA A 74 11.42 12.75 -7.52
C ALA A 74 10.94 12.50 -6.08
N ASP A 75 11.84 12.33 -5.11
CA ASP A 75 11.51 12.17 -3.69
C ASP A 75 10.74 13.38 -3.12
N VAL A 76 11.18 14.60 -3.47
CA VAL A 76 10.51 15.82 -3.03
C VAL A 76 9.12 15.95 -3.67
N VAL A 77 9.00 15.65 -4.96
CA VAL A 77 7.71 15.68 -5.67
C VAL A 77 6.77 14.62 -5.10
N GLU A 78 7.27 13.42 -4.83
CA GLU A 78 6.50 12.34 -4.19
C GLU A 78 6.03 12.74 -2.79
N MET A 79 6.89 13.37 -1.98
CA MET A 79 6.54 13.85 -0.65
C MET A 79 5.45 14.93 -0.68
N TRP A 80 5.46 15.81 -1.69
CA TRP A 80 4.48 16.90 -1.79
C TRP A 80 3.17 16.49 -2.44
N THR A 81 3.21 15.58 -3.39
CA THR A 81 2.05 15.22 -4.21
C THR A 81 1.46 13.87 -3.86
N GLY A 82 2.17 13.03 -3.08
CA GLY A 82 1.85 11.63 -2.87
C GLY A 82 1.97 10.77 -4.14
N ILE A 83 2.57 11.32 -5.22
CA ILE A 83 2.70 10.66 -6.52
C ILE A 83 4.11 10.05 -6.62
N PRO A 84 4.28 8.71 -6.66
CA PRO A 84 5.57 8.09 -6.95
C PRO A 84 6.00 8.46 -8.36
N VAL A 85 7.01 9.32 -8.46
CA VAL A 85 7.52 9.83 -9.74
C VAL A 85 8.67 8.98 -10.27
N LYS A 86 9.21 8.12 -9.43
CA LYS A 86 10.31 7.22 -9.79
C LYS A 86 9.84 6.19 -10.81
N HIS A 87 10.62 5.99 -11.85
CA HIS A 87 10.52 4.77 -12.65
C HIS A 87 10.65 3.57 -11.72
N ILE A 88 10.00 2.44 -12.09
CA ILE A 88 10.06 1.18 -11.33
C ILE A 88 11.51 0.94 -10.92
N THR A 89 11.81 1.20 -9.65
CA THR A 89 13.13 0.90 -9.08
C THR A 89 13.31 -0.61 -9.03
N GLU A 90 14.55 -1.10 -8.99
CA GLU A 90 14.80 -2.55 -8.81
C GLU A 90 14.04 -3.10 -7.60
N SER A 91 13.95 -2.33 -6.51
CA SER A 91 13.20 -2.71 -5.31
C SER A 91 11.68 -2.82 -5.53
N GLU A 92 11.07 -1.97 -6.39
CA GLU A 92 9.66 -2.11 -6.77
C GLU A 92 9.42 -3.31 -7.68
N GLY A 93 10.34 -3.59 -8.61
CA GLY A 93 10.32 -4.80 -9.42
C GLY A 93 10.31 -6.07 -8.56
N GLU A 94 11.15 -6.13 -7.54
CA GLU A 94 11.18 -7.23 -6.58
C GLU A 94 9.89 -7.33 -5.76
N LYS A 95 9.34 -6.21 -5.29
CA LYS A 95 8.03 -6.17 -4.59
C LYS A 95 6.92 -6.75 -5.47
N LEU A 96 6.89 -6.40 -6.75
CA LEU A 96 5.90 -6.91 -7.71
C LEU A 96 6.10 -8.39 -8.03
N LEU A 97 7.33 -8.88 -8.08
CA LEU A 97 7.61 -10.31 -8.24
C LEU A 97 7.16 -11.12 -7.02
N GLN A 98 7.30 -10.57 -5.82
CA GLN A 98 6.87 -11.18 -4.56
C GLN A 98 5.41 -10.91 -4.21
N LEU A 99 4.64 -10.24 -5.08
CA LEU A 99 3.27 -9.81 -4.79
C LEU A 99 2.36 -10.97 -4.35
N GLU A 100 2.42 -12.12 -5.02
CA GLU A 100 1.64 -13.30 -4.65
C GLU A 100 1.96 -13.76 -3.21
N GLN A 101 3.24 -13.80 -2.83
CA GLN A 101 3.66 -14.19 -1.48
C GLN A 101 3.20 -13.17 -0.41
N ARG A 102 3.27 -11.88 -0.74
CA ARG A 102 2.79 -10.82 0.16
C ARG A 102 1.28 -10.92 0.38
N LEU A 103 0.50 -11.16 -0.67
CA LEU A 103 -0.95 -11.34 -0.57
C LEU A 103 -1.31 -12.60 0.24
N HIS A 104 -0.59 -13.70 0.07
CA HIS A 104 -0.82 -14.93 0.83
C HIS A 104 -0.45 -14.86 2.32
N ARG A 105 0.27 -13.82 2.76
CA ARG A 105 0.49 -13.60 4.20
C ARG A 105 -0.82 -13.27 4.93
N ARG A 106 -1.77 -12.64 4.24
CA ARG A 106 -3.07 -12.21 4.79
C ARG A 106 -4.24 -13.04 4.28
N LEU A 107 -4.12 -13.59 3.09
CA LEU A 107 -5.20 -14.36 2.47
C LEU A 107 -4.83 -15.85 2.40
N ILE A 108 -5.63 -16.66 3.03
CA ILE A 108 -5.48 -18.12 3.02
C ILE A 108 -6.35 -18.71 1.92
N GLY A 109 -5.78 -19.57 1.11
CA GLY A 109 -6.44 -20.14 -0.07
C GLY A 109 -6.56 -19.15 -1.21
N GLN A 110 -7.47 -19.39 -2.15
CA GLN A 110 -7.75 -18.52 -3.30
C GLN A 110 -6.54 -18.35 -4.24
N GLU A 111 -5.71 -19.38 -4.42
CA GLU A 111 -4.46 -19.34 -5.17
C GLU A 111 -4.67 -18.84 -6.61
N GLU A 112 -5.75 -19.29 -7.28
CA GLU A 112 -6.07 -18.82 -8.64
C GLU A 112 -6.40 -17.33 -8.68
N ALA A 113 -7.17 -16.85 -7.68
CA ALA A 113 -7.55 -15.45 -7.58
C ALA A 113 -6.33 -14.54 -7.34
N VAL A 114 -5.46 -14.93 -6.42
CA VAL A 114 -4.22 -14.20 -6.11
C VAL A 114 -3.28 -14.18 -7.32
N THR A 115 -3.10 -15.31 -7.97
CA THR A 115 -2.23 -15.42 -9.17
C THR A 115 -2.76 -14.58 -10.33
N ALA A 116 -4.07 -14.61 -10.61
CA ALA A 116 -4.69 -13.82 -11.67
C ALA A 116 -4.53 -12.32 -11.40
N LEU A 117 -4.82 -11.88 -10.16
CA LEU A 117 -4.65 -10.51 -9.71
C LEU A 117 -3.20 -10.03 -9.88
N ALA A 118 -2.24 -10.79 -9.33
CA ALA A 118 -0.83 -10.43 -9.37
C ALA A 118 -0.28 -10.34 -10.81
N LYS A 119 -0.69 -11.25 -11.69
CA LYS A 119 -0.33 -11.21 -13.13
C LYS A 119 -0.86 -9.96 -13.82
N ALA A 120 -2.12 -9.58 -13.58
CA ALA A 120 -2.73 -8.41 -14.18
C ALA A 120 -2.05 -7.11 -13.70
N ILE A 121 -1.77 -7.00 -12.39
CA ILE A 121 -1.03 -5.88 -11.81
C ILE A 121 0.38 -5.77 -12.38
N ARG A 122 1.14 -6.88 -12.41
CA ARG A 122 2.49 -6.92 -13.00
C ARG A 122 2.49 -6.46 -14.46
N ARG A 123 1.56 -6.98 -15.27
CA ARG A 123 1.42 -6.60 -16.68
C ARG A 123 1.21 -5.09 -16.85
N LYS A 124 0.34 -4.50 -16.02
CA LYS A 124 0.06 -3.06 -16.08
C LYS A 124 1.26 -2.22 -15.63
N ARG A 125 1.88 -2.59 -14.50
CA ARG A 125 3.06 -1.88 -13.97
C ARG A 125 4.28 -2.00 -14.89
N ALA A 126 4.44 -3.10 -15.61
CA ALA A 126 5.47 -3.26 -16.64
C ALA A 126 5.20 -2.45 -17.92
N GLY A 127 4.16 -1.60 -17.95
CA GLY A 127 3.84 -0.73 -19.08
C GLY A 127 3.04 -1.39 -20.21
N PHE A 128 2.62 -2.65 -20.04
CA PHE A 128 1.75 -3.31 -21.01
C PHE A 128 0.29 -2.93 -20.77
N GLY A 129 -0.37 -2.43 -21.79
CA GLY A 129 -1.78 -2.01 -21.72
C GLY A 129 -1.97 -0.52 -22.02
N LYS A 130 -3.20 -0.05 -21.89
CA LYS A 130 -3.54 1.37 -22.15
C LYS A 130 -3.04 2.24 -20.98
N LYS A 131 -2.13 3.17 -21.26
CA LYS A 131 -1.45 4.02 -20.26
C LYS A 131 -2.40 4.85 -19.38
N ASN A 132 -3.53 5.28 -19.94
CA ASN A 132 -4.43 6.25 -19.31
C ASN A 132 -5.69 5.62 -18.69
N LYS A 133 -5.70 4.32 -18.40
CA LYS A 133 -6.86 3.64 -17.80
C LYS A 133 -6.48 2.98 -16.48
N PRO A 134 -7.37 2.94 -15.48
CA PRO A 134 -7.15 2.15 -14.27
C PRO A 134 -7.07 0.66 -14.61
N VAL A 135 -6.55 -0.14 -13.68
CA VAL A 135 -6.74 -1.60 -13.72
C VAL A 135 -8.04 -1.93 -13.01
N SER A 136 -8.86 -2.77 -13.61
CA SER A 136 -10.20 -3.07 -13.10
C SER A 136 -10.43 -4.57 -12.90
N PHE A 137 -10.98 -4.92 -11.74
CA PHE A 137 -11.29 -6.29 -11.36
C PHE A 137 -12.74 -6.42 -10.91
N LEU A 138 -13.36 -7.53 -11.25
CA LEU A 138 -14.63 -7.95 -10.67
C LEU A 138 -14.41 -9.24 -9.86
N PHE A 139 -14.50 -9.14 -8.54
CA PHE A 139 -14.39 -10.26 -7.62
C PHE A 139 -15.76 -10.89 -7.38
N VAL A 140 -15.94 -12.11 -7.83
CA VAL A 140 -17.22 -12.82 -7.75
C VAL A 140 -17.08 -14.06 -6.87
N GLY A 141 -18.01 -14.27 -5.97
CA GLY A 141 -17.98 -15.47 -5.11
C GLY A 141 -18.80 -15.31 -3.82
N PRO A 142 -18.89 -16.37 -2.99
CA PRO A 142 -19.65 -16.37 -1.77
C PRO A 142 -19.23 -15.27 -0.79
N THR A 143 -20.13 -14.97 0.16
CA THR A 143 -19.78 -14.06 1.25
C THR A 143 -18.75 -14.70 2.18
N GLY A 144 -17.80 -13.89 2.67
CA GLY A 144 -16.82 -14.34 3.68
C GLY A 144 -15.71 -15.25 3.17
N VAL A 145 -15.44 -15.28 1.85
CA VAL A 145 -14.34 -16.06 1.25
C VAL A 145 -13.04 -15.26 1.07
N GLY A 146 -13.02 -13.96 1.44
CA GLY A 146 -11.81 -13.12 1.43
C GLY A 146 -11.76 -12.07 0.35
N LYS A 147 -12.84 -11.73 -0.39
CA LYS A 147 -12.87 -10.70 -1.44
C LYS A 147 -12.37 -9.33 -0.94
N THR A 148 -12.97 -8.84 0.14
CA THR A 148 -12.59 -7.55 0.77
C THR A 148 -11.19 -7.62 1.38
N GLU A 149 -10.79 -8.76 1.95
CA GLU A 149 -9.45 -8.94 2.52
C GLU A 149 -8.35 -8.92 1.45
N LEU A 150 -8.62 -9.50 0.27
CA LEU A 150 -7.68 -9.41 -0.86
C LEU A 150 -7.48 -7.96 -1.33
N ALA A 151 -8.55 -7.14 -1.33
CA ALA A 151 -8.44 -5.72 -1.68
C ALA A 151 -7.59 -4.94 -0.66
N LYS A 152 -7.75 -5.21 0.64
CA LYS A 152 -6.93 -4.64 1.71
C LYS A 152 -5.46 -5.07 1.58
N ALA A 153 -5.22 -6.37 1.42
CA ALA A 153 -3.89 -6.91 1.24
C ALA A 153 -3.19 -6.33 0.00
N LEU A 154 -3.95 -6.07 -1.08
CA LEU A 154 -3.42 -5.42 -2.27
C LEU A 154 -3.05 -3.96 -2.02
N SER A 155 -3.87 -3.19 -1.29
CA SER A 155 -3.54 -1.81 -0.94
C SER A 155 -2.25 -1.73 -0.15
N GLU A 156 -2.12 -2.54 0.91
CA GLU A 156 -0.89 -2.65 1.69
C GLU A 156 0.31 -3.10 0.85
N ALA A 157 0.12 -4.06 -0.05
CA ALA A 157 1.20 -4.58 -0.88
C ALA A 157 1.71 -3.60 -1.94
N LEU A 158 0.84 -2.72 -2.49
CA LEU A 158 1.17 -1.77 -3.53
C LEU A 158 1.59 -0.40 -3.01
N PHE A 159 1.01 0.04 -1.88
CA PHE A 159 1.13 1.40 -1.37
C PHE A 159 1.65 1.46 0.08
N ASP A 160 2.09 0.31 0.61
CA ASP A 160 2.62 0.13 1.97
C ASP A 160 1.66 0.64 3.09
N SER A 161 0.36 0.86 2.76
CA SER A 161 -0.70 1.27 3.72
C SER A 161 -2.07 0.73 3.32
N GLU A 162 -2.87 0.33 4.32
CA GLU A 162 -4.29 0.04 4.13
C GLU A 162 -5.14 1.33 3.96
N ASP A 163 -4.65 2.47 4.41
CA ASP A 163 -5.38 3.75 4.37
C ASP A 163 -5.58 4.26 2.94
N GLU A 164 -4.76 3.77 2.00
CA GLU A 164 -4.92 4.02 0.57
C GLU A 164 -6.05 3.19 -0.07
N LEU A 165 -6.84 2.47 0.74
CA LEU A 165 -8.05 1.79 0.31
C LEU A 165 -9.28 2.69 0.44
N VAL A 166 -9.78 3.16 -0.68
CA VAL A 166 -11.06 3.88 -0.76
C VAL A 166 -12.21 2.88 -0.87
N ARG A 167 -12.85 2.57 0.25
CA ARG A 167 -14.00 1.65 0.27
C ARG A 167 -15.32 2.40 0.18
N LEU A 168 -16.19 1.92 -0.71
CA LEU A 168 -17.56 2.38 -0.92
C LEU A 168 -18.50 1.17 -0.97
N ASP A 169 -19.53 1.17 -0.14
CA ASP A 169 -20.58 0.15 -0.14
C ASP A 169 -21.69 0.58 -1.10
N MET A 170 -21.90 -0.17 -2.17
CA MET A 170 -22.87 0.19 -3.20
C MET A 170 -24.32 0.06 -2.75
N SER A 171 -24.57 -0.55 -1.61
CA SER A 171 -25.90 -0.53 -0.99
C SER A 171 -26.34 0.87 -0.52
N GLU A 172 -25.38 1.79 -0.33
CA GLU A 172 -25.67 3.21 -0.02
C GLU A 172 -26.03 4.03 -1.29
N PHE A 173 -25.78 3.47 -2.47
CA PHE A 173 -25.92 4.13 -3.77
C PHE A 173 -26.97 3.45 -4.67
N MET A 174 -28.04 2.96 -4.07
CA MET A 174 -29.15 2.29 -4.77
C MET A 174 -30.10 3.28 -5.47
N GLU A 175 -30.13 4.52 -5.03
CA GLU A 175 -31.03 5.54 -5.55
C GLU A 175 -30.27 6.61 -6.36
N SER A 176 -30.92 7.16 -7.41
CA SER A 176 -30.30 8.12 -8.31
C SER A 176 -29.73 9.36 -7.59
N HIS A 177 -30.42 9.87 -6.58
CA HIS A 177 -29.96 11.05 -5.84
C HIS A 177 -28.72 10.77 -4.99
N THR A 178 -28.43 9.51 -4.63
CA THR A 178 -27.25 9.17 -3.84
C THR A 178 -25.97 9.15 -4.70
N VAL A 179 -26.11 8.97 -6.02
CA VAL A 179 -24.95 8.96 -6.94
C VAL A 179 -24.24 10.31 -6.95
N SER A 180 -24.98 11.43 -6.76
CA SER A 180 -24.37 12.76 -6.63
C SER A 180 -23.38 12.86 -5.46
N LYS A 181 -23.52 12.06 -4.41
CA LYS A 181 -22.54 12.00 -3.32
C LYS A 181 -21.17 11.51 -3.79
N LEU A 182 -21.10 10.70 -4.87
CA LEU A 182 -19.82 10.20 -5.40
C LEU A 182 -19.05 11.27 -6.19
N ILE A 183 -19.77 12.09 -6.98
CA ILE A 183 -19.18 13.07 -7.90
C ILE A 183 -19.36 14.52 -7.43
N GLY A 184 -20.16 14.75 -6.40
CA GLY A 184 -20.56 16.06 -5.89
C GLY A 184 -21.96 16.47 -6.35
N SER A 185 -22.60 17.35 -5.57
CA SER A 185 -23.93 17.90 -5.88
C SER A 185 -23.83 18.97 -6.97
N PRO A 186 -24.82 19.10 -7.87
CA PRO A 186 -24.87 20.19 -8.83
C PRO A 186 -24.98 21.56 -8.16
N PRO A 187 -24.60 22.66 -8.84
CA PRO A 187 -24.76 24.01 -8.33
C PRO A 187 -26.21 24.31 -7.89
N GLY A 188 -26.37 24.91 -6.71
CA GLY A 188 -27.65 25.24 -6.14
C GLY A 188 -28.32 24.16 -5.29
N TYR A 189 -27.73 22.99 -5.15
CA TYR A 189 -28.18 21.93 -4.24
C TYR A 189 -27.38 21.92 -2.94
N VAL A 190 -28.01 21.43 -1.85
CA VAL A 190 -27.36 21.25 -0.55
C VAL A 190 -26.18 20.27 -0.69
N GLY A 191 -25.01 20.63 -0.14
CA GLY A 191 -23.79 19.82 -0.22
C GLY A 191 -22.96 20.08 -1.49
N TYR A 192 -23.20 21.17 -2.23
CA TYR A 192 -22.35 21.54 -3.37
C TYR A 192 -20.89 21.78 -2.96
N ASP A 193 -20.67 22.47 -1.82
CA ASP A 193 -19.32 22.80 -1.33
C ASP A 193 -18.54 21.59 -0.80
N ASP A 194 -19.21 20.50 -0.43
CA ASP A 194 -18.58 19.32 0.17
C ASP A 194 -17.77 18.46 -0.83
N GLY A 195 -17.99 18.67 -2.15
CA GLY A 195 -17.37 17.85 -3.20
C GLY A 195 -17.87 16.41 -3.21
N GLY A 196 -17.43 15.62 -4.20
CA GLY A 196 -17.81 14.21 -4.30
C GLY A 196 -16.93 13.29 -3.45
N GLN A 197 -17.52 12.34 -2.74
CA GLN A 197 -16.79 11.40 -1.87
C GLN A 197 -15.70 10.61 -2.61
N LEU A 198 -16.00 10.17 -3.85
CA LEU A 198 -15.04 9.45 -4.67
C LEU A 198 -14.04 10.41 -5.31
N THR A 199 -14.54 11.47 -5.96
CA THR A 199 -13.69 12.38 -6.73
C THR A 199 -12.70 13.15 -5.84
N GLU A 200 -13.12 13.61 -4.65
CA GLU A 200 -12.22 14.30 -3.72
C GLU A 200 -11.15 13.37 -3.13
N LYS A 201 -11.52 12.12 -2.78
CA LYS A 201 -10.55 11.14 -2.28
C LYS A 201 -9.48 10.84 -3.33
N ILE A 202 -9.88 10.56 -4.58
CA ILE A 202 -8.93 10.23 -5.66
C ILE A 202 -8.11 11.45 -6.08
N ARG A 203 -8.66 12.66 -6.00
CA ARG A 203 -7.90 13.88 -6.27
C ARG A 203 -6.77 14.09 -5.26
N ARG A 204 -7.01 13.72 -3.98
CA ARG A 204 -6.00 13.81 -2.91
C ARG A 204 -5.03 12.62 -2.93
N HIS A 205 -5.52 11.42 -3.25
CA HIS A 205 -4.79 10.16 -3.26
C HIS A 205 -4.93 9.47 -4.62
N PRO A 206 -4.21 9.95 -5.66
CA PRO A 206 -4.33 9.41 -7.02
C PRO A 206 -3.78 7.99 -7.18
N TYR A 207 -2.99 7.52 -6.20
CA TYR A 207 -2.46 6.16 -6.10
C TYR A 207 -3.19 5.43 -4.99
N SER A 208 -4.31 4.79 -5.32
CA SER A 208 -5.16 4.12 -4.33
C SER A 208 -5.84 2.89 -4.93
N VAL A 209 -6.31 2.02 -4.05
CA VAL A 209 -7.23 0.93 -4.40
C VAL A 209 -8.65 1.40 -4.10
N ILE A 210 -9.53 1.36 -5.10
CA ILE A 210 -10.95 1.67 -4.95
C ILE A 210 -11.70 0.35 -4.86
N LEU A 211 -12.37 0.11 -3.73
CA LEU A 211 -13.21 -1.06 -3.50
C LEU A 211 -14.68 -0.64 -3.55
N LEU A 212 -15.40 -1.10 -4.56
CA LEU A 212 -16.84 -0.96 -4.70
C LEU A 212 -17.49 -2.28 -4.25
N ASP A 213 -17.99 -2.31 -3.02
CA ASP A 213 -18.54 -3.52 -2.42
C ASP A 213 -20.01 -3.69 -2.85
N GLU A 214 -20.42 -4.93 -3.19
CA GLU A 214 -21.76 -5.30 -3.63
C GLU A 214 -22.28 -4.49 -4.84
N ILE A 215 -21.45 -4.45 -5.90
CA ILE A 215 -21.70 -3.63 -7.11
C ILE A 215 -23.07 -3.90 -7.76
N GLU A 216 -23.62 -5.11 -7.64
CA GLU A 216 -24.94 -5.48 -8.15
C GLU A 216 -26.08 -4.68 -7.54
N LYS A 217 -25.88 -4.03 -6.39
CA LYS A 217 -26.88 -3.19 -5.73
C LYS A 217 -26.89 -1.74 -6.22
N ALA A 218 -25.85 -1.32 -6.93
CA ALA A 218 -25.69 0.05 -7.36
C ALA A 218 -26.79 0.51 -8.34
N HIS A 219 -27.18 1.78 -8.25
CA HIS A 219 -28.06 2.39 -9.24
C HIS A 219 -27.38 2.41 -10.63
N LYS A 220 -28.19 2.38 -11.70
CA LYS A 220 -27.70 2.38 -13.10
C LYS A 220 -26.74 3.54 -13.43
N ASP A 221 -26.90 4.68 -12.78
CA ASP A 221 -26.04 5.85 -13.02
C ASP A 221 -24.62 5.65 -12.48
N VAL A 222 -24.44 4.80 -11.45
CA VAL A 222 -23.09 4.37 -10.99
C VAL A 222 -22.37 3.62 -12.11
N TYR A 223 -23.06 2.72 -12.82
CA TYR A 223 -22.45 2.00 -13.95
C TYR A 223 -22.06 2.96 -15.08
N ASN A 224 -22.89 3.97 -15.39
CA ASN A 224 -22.57 4.98 -16.41
C ASN A 224 -21.31 5.77 -16.02
N MET A 225 -21.19 6.16 -14.75
CA MET A 225 -19.99 6.81 -14.21
C MET A 225 -18.75 5.89 -14.29
N LEU A 226 -18.89 4.62 -13.91
CA LEU A 226 -17.81 3.65 -14.00
C LEU A 226 -17.37 3.38 -15.43
N LEU A 227 -18.30 3.32 -16.39
CA LEU A 227 -17.95 3.19 -17.81
C LEU A 227 -17.03 4.33 -18.27
N GLN A 228 -17.30 5.58 -17.86
CA GLN A 228 -16.44 6.71 -18.17
C GLN A 228 -15.03 6.53 -17.56
N ILE A 229 -14.95 6.12 -16.31
CA ILE A 229 -13.67 5.88 -15.63
C ILE A 229 -12.89 4.74 -16.31
N LEU A 230 -13.57 3.63 -16.63
CA LEU A 230 -12.95 2.44 -17.25
C LEU A 230 -12.52 2.71 -18.70
N ASP A 231 -13.21 3.62 -19.42
CA ASP A 231 -12.89 3.94 -20.81
C ASP A 231 -11.86 5.07 -20.95
N ASP A 232 -12.06 6.17 -20.23
CA ASP A 232 -11.25 7.38 -20.38
C ASP A 232 -10.19 7.52 -19.28
N GLY A 233 -10.29 6.76 -18.19
CA GLY A 233 -9.41 6.88 -17.03
C GLY A 233 -9.60 8.18 -16.24
N ARG A 234 -10.69 8.89 -16.46
CA ARG A 234 -10.99 10.18 -15.83
C ARG A 234 -12.48 10.36 -15.58
N LEU A 235 -12.80 11.22 -14.63
CA LEU A 235 -14.17 11.60 -14.31
C LEU A 235 -14.21 13.10 -14.03
N THR A 236 -15.24 13.78 -14.56
CA THR A 236 -15.47 15.19 -14.26
C THR A 236 -16.40 15.29 -13.07
N ASP A 237 -16.01 16.04 -12.04
CA ASP A 237 -16.82 16.29 -10.85
C ASP A 237 -17.88 17.38 -11.10
N SER A 238 -18.73 17.61 -10.10
CA SER A 238 -19.78 18.63 -10.15
C SER A 238 -19.28 20.07 -10.27
N HIS A 239 -18.00 20.32 -9.96
CA HIS A 239 -17.33 21.61 -10.10
C HIS A 239 -16.65 21.79 -11.46
N GLY A 240 -16.79 20.82 -12.38
CA GLY A 240 -16.12 20.83 -13.68
C GLY A 240 -14.64 20.43 -13.65
N ARG A 241 -14.12 19.95 -12.50
CA ARG A 241 -12.73 19.52 -12.37
C ARG A 241 -12.58 18.09 -12.89
N VAL A 242 -11.55 17.85 -13.69
CA VAL A 242 -11.23 16.50 -14.20
C VAL A 242 -10.35 15.77 -13.21
N VAL A 243 -10.83 14.66 -12.68
CA VAL A 243 -10.12 13.77 -11.77
C VAL A 243 -9.56 12.59 -12.54
N ASN A 244 -8.27 12.30 -12.37
CA ASN A 244 -7.56 11.23 -13.07
C ASN A 244 -7.55 9.95 -12.24
N PHE A 245 -8.01 8.84 -12.83
CA PHE A 245 -8.06 7.50 -12.25
C PHE A 245 -7.03 6.54 -12.84
N ALA A 246 -6.18 6.97 -13.75
CA ALA A 246 -5.25 6.08 -14.49
C ALA A 246 -4.32 5.27 -13.58
N ASN A 247 -3.98 5.81 -12.40
CA ASN A 247 -3.07 5.20 -11.44
C ASN A 247 -3.79 4.43 -10.32
N THR A 248 -5.13 4.38 -10.36
CA THR A 248 -5.90 3.62 -9.37
C THR A 248 -6.08 2.16 -9.79
N VAL A 249 -6.36 1.31 -8.81
CA VAL A 249 -6.83 -0.06 -9.01
C VAL A 249 -8.28 -0.13 -8.58
N ILE A 250 -9.18 -0.47 -9.49
CA ILE A 250 -10.62 -0.56 -9.20
C ILE A 250 -10.99 -2.02 -8.98
N ILE A 251 -11.51 -2.31 -7.81
CA ILE A 251 -12.01 -3.63 -7.42
C ILE A 251 -13.51 -3.50 -7.13
N MET A 252 -14.29 -4.26 -7.87
CA MET A 252 -15.71 -4.40 -7.65
C MET A 252 -15.98 -5.76 -7.06
N THR A 253 -16.78 -5.88 -6.01
CA THR A 253 -17.18 -7.19 -5.47
C THR A 253 -18.61 -7.49 -5.81
N SER A 254 -18.91 -8.75 -6.06
CA SER A 254 -20.26 -9.25 -6.25
C SER A 254 -20.46 -10.59 -5.57
N ASN A 255 -21.65 -10.77 -5.00
CA ASN A 255 -22.12 -12.05 -4.47
C ASN A 255 -22.96 -12.82 -5.50
N ALA A 256 -23.04 -12.34 -6.74
CA ALA A 256 -23.79 -12.95 -7.82
C ALA A 256 -23.29 -14.37 -8.13
N GLY A 257 -24.20 -15.26 -8.45
CA GLY A 257 -23.88 -16.65 -8.81
C GLY A 257 -23.66 -17.61 -7.65
N THR A 258 -23.70 -17.15 -6.40
CA THR A 258 -23.46 -18.00 -5.23
C THR A 258 -24.69 -18.79 -4.76
N THR A 259 -25.87 -18.37 -5.17
CA THR A 259 -27.16 -19.01 -4.84
C THR A 259 -27.50 -20.22 -5.70
N LEU A 260 -26.74 -20.45 -6.77
CA LEU A 260 -26.96 -21.61 -7.65
C LEU A 260 -26.40 -22.87 -7.00
N LYS A 261 -27.12 -23.44 -6.03
CA LYS A 261 -26.87 -24.81 -5.57
C LYS A 261 -26.83 -25.75 -6.78
N ALA A 262 -25.91 -26.70 -6.71
CA ALA A 262 -25.67 -27.74 -7.72
C ALA A 262 -26.92 -28.62 -7.97
N ASN A 263 -27.94 -28.10 -8.64
CA ASN A 263 -29.00 -28.90 -9.22
C ASN A 263 -28.58 -29.29 -10.63
N GLY A 264 -28.04 -30.49 -10.75
CA GLY A 264 -27.70 -31.11 -12.04
C GLY A 264 -26.20 -31.37 -12.24
N MET A 265 -25.62 -32.30 -11.49
CA MET A 265 -24.36 -32.94 -11.89
C MET A 265 -24.59 -33.85 -13.08
N GLY A 266 -24.23 -33.40 -14.30
CA GLY A 266 -23.91 -34.27 -15.39
C GLY A 266 -22.58 -34.99 -15.10
N PHE A 267 -22.54 -36.28 -15.20
CA PHE A 267 -21.35 -37.11 -15.01
C PHE A 267 -20.23 -36.65 -15.99
N GLY A 268 -19.09 -36.19 -15.43
CA GLY A 268 -17.86 -35.98 -16.18
C GLY A 268 -17.39 -34.54 -16.44
N ALA A 269 -18.03 -33.52 -15.90
CA ALA A 269 -17.55 -32.14 -16.03
C ALA A 269 -16.60 -31.74 -14.87
N ASP A 270 -15.47 -31.11 -15.22
CA ASP A 270 -14.54 -30.50 -14.28
C ASP A 270 -15.30 -29.43 -13.42
N PRO A 271 -15.36 -29.59 -12.07
CA PRO A 271 -16.16 -28.73 -11.19
C PRO A 271 -15.82 -27.24 -11.35
N GLN A 272 -14.56 -26.92 -11.61
CA GLN A 272 -14.10 -25.53 -11.76
C GLN A 272 -14.52 -24.90 -13.10
N ARG A 273 -14.46 -25.65 -14.19
CA ARG A 273 -14.95 -25.18 -15.50
C ARG A 273 -16.46 -24.95 -15.49
N SER A 274 -17.20 -25.82 -14.79
CA SER A 274 -18.64 -25.67 -14.62
C SER A 274 -19.00 -24.44 -13.76
N MET A 275 -18.18 -24.09 -12.77
CA MET A 275 -18.38 -22.91 -11.94
C MET A 275 -18.15 -21.61 -12.71
N LYS A 276 -17.06 -21.48 -13.47
CA LYS A 276 -16.76 -20.30 -14.30
C LYS A 276 -17.88 -20.05 -15.34
N SER A 277 -18.32 -21.07 -16.06
CA SER A 277 -19.38 -20.92 -17.06
C SER A 277 -20.73 -20.51 -16.46
N ARG A 278 -21.04 -20.96 -15.25
CA ARG A 278 -22.26 -20.55 -14.51
C ARG A 278 -22.16 -19.10 -14.04
N VAL A 279 -21.02 -18.72 -13.48
CA VAL A 279 -20.76 -17.33 -13.06
C VAL A 279 -20.91 -16.40 -14.27
N ASP A 280 -20.33 -16.72 -15.42
CA ASP A 280 -20.44 -15.94 -16.65
C ASP A 280 -21.90 -15.75 -17.11
N THR A 281 -22.73 -16.79 -16.98
CA THR A 281 -24.14 -16.71 -17.32
C THR A 281 -24.90 -15.74 -16.41
N VAL A 282 -24.69 -15.88 -15.09
CA VAL A 282 -25.36 -15.00 -14.10
C VAL A 282 -24.88 -13.57 -14.21
N LEU A 283 -23.59 -13.35 -14.46
CA LEU A 283 -23.07 -12.00 -14.65
C LEU A 283 -23.69 -11.30 -15.85
N LYS A 284 -23.94 -12.03 -16.96
CA LYS A 284 -24.64 -11.49 -18.15
C LYS A 284 -26.11 -11.18 -17.92
N GLU A 285 -26.76 -11.79 -16.94
CA GLU A 285 -28.13 -11.49 -16.54
C GLU A 285 -28.21 -10.21 -15.69
N ILE A 286 -27.18 -9.96 -14.84
CA ILE A 286 -27.14 -8.85 -13.91
C ILE A 286 -26.52 -7.59 -14.53
N PHE A 287 -25.42 -7.76 -15.26
CA PHE A 287 -24.65 -6.66 -15.82
C PHE A 287 -24.78 -6.56 -17.32
N ARG A 288 -24.82 -5.35 -17.83
CA ARG A 288 -24.82 -5.11 -19.28
C ARG A 288 -23.52 -5.62 -19.89
N PRO A 289 -23.58 -6.24 -21.11
CA PRO A 289 -22.39 -6.73 -21.79
C PRO A 289 -21.31 -5.67 -22.00
N GLU A 290 -21.69 -4.43 -22.26
CA GLU A 290 -20.76 -3.31 -22.42
C GLU A 290 -19.92 -3.05 -21.17
N PHE A 291 -20.51 -3.20 -19.98
CA PHE A 291 -19.83 -3.03 -18.70
C PHE A 291 -18.83 -4.17 -18.45
N LEU A 292 -19.26 -5.43 -18.63
CA LEU A 292 -18.39 -6.59 -18.45
C LEU A 292 -17.19 -6.57 -19.39
N ASN A 293 -17.35 -6.09 -20.63
CA ASN A 293 -16.28 -5.98 -21.61
C ASN A 293 -15.24 -4.89 -21.30
N ARG A 294 -15.51 -3.99 -20.35
CA ARG A 294 -14.58 -2.94 -19.90
C ARG A 294 -13.74 -3.37 -18.72
N ILE A 295 -14.12 -4.45 -18.04
CA ILE A 295 -13.39 -5.00 -16.91
C ILE A 295 -12.19 -5.80 -17.42
N ASP A 296 -11.01 -5.52 -16.86
CA ASP A 296 -9.78 -6.20 -17.31
C ASP A 296 -9.75 -7.68 -16.94
N GLU A 297 -10.25 -8.04 -15.73
CA GLU A 297 -10.24 -9.41 -15.25
C GLU A 297 -11.42 -9.70 -14.32
N ILE A 298 -12.10 -10.82 -14.54
CA ILE A 298 -13.13 -11.34 -13.64
C ILE A 298 -12.52 -12.47 -12.82
N ILE A 299 -12.44 -12.29 -11.51
CA ILE A 299 -11.80 -13.22 -10.59
C ILE A 299 -12.86 -13.93 -9.76
N VAL A 300 -12.93 -15.26 -9.91
CA VAL A 300 -13.89 -16.10 -9.20
C VAL A 300 -13.26 -16.66 -7.93
N PHE A 301 -13.90 -16.40 -6.80
CA PHE A 301 -13.52 -16.94 -5.50
C PHE A 301 -14.25 -18.24 -5.22
N SER A 302 -13.52 -19.25 -4.80
CA SER A 302 -14.05 -20.56 -4.43
C SER A 302 -14.45 -20.61 -2.96
N ASP A 303 -15.28 -21.62 -2.63
CA ASP A 303 -15.59 -21.94 -1.24
C ASP A 303 -14.33 -22.30 -0.45
N LEU A 304 -14.33 -22.02 0.85
CA LEU A 304 -13.21 -22.30 1.73
C LEU A 304 -13.23 -23.75 2.20
N SER A 305 -12.13 -24.46 1.99
CA SER A 305 -11.93 -25.81 2.53
C SER A 305 -11.71 -25.78 4.06
N GLN A 306 -11.90 -26.91 4.74
CA GLN A 306 -11.58 -27.03 6.17
C GLN A 306 -10.13 -26.65 6.50
N LYS A 307 -9.19 -26.98 5.60
CA LYS A 307 -7.79 -26.58 5.71
C LYS A 307 -7.63 -25.06 5.67
N ASN A 308 -8.36 -24.39 4.77
CA ASN A 308 -8.33 -22.94 4.64
C ASN A 308 -8.92 -22.27 5.89
N LEU A 309 -10.03 -22.78 6.41
CA LEU A 309 -10.65 -22.27 7.64
C LEU A 309 -9.70 -22.37 8.84
N ARG A 310 -8.97 -23.49 9.00
CA ARG A 310 -7.92 -23.60 10.02
C ARG A 310 -6.82 -22.57 9.84
N GLY A 311 -6.35 -22.36 8.62
CA GLY A 311 -5.35 -21.33 8.33
C GLY A 311 -5.83 -19.91 8.68
N ILE A 312 -7.12 -19.61 8.41
CA ILE A 312 -7.73 -18.32 8.79
C ILE A 312 -7.78 -18.17 10.31
N VAL A 313 -8.18 -19.22 11.03
CA VAL A 313 -8.14 -19.20 12.50
C VAL A 313 -6.71 -19.00 13.00
N ASP A 314 -5.70 -19.60 12.36
CA ASP A 314 -4.29 -19.41 12.73
C ASP A 314 -3.84 -17.96 12.55
N LEU A 315 -4.27 -17.27 11.49
CA LEU A 315 -3.99 -15.84 11.29
C LEU A 315 -4.65 -14.98 12.38
N ILE A 316 -5.93 -15.19 12.67
CA ILE A 316 -6.63 -14.43 13.70
C ILE A 316 -5.97 -14.65 15.08
N LEU A 317 -5.61 -15.90 15.39
CA LEU A 317 -4.95 -16.25 16.65
C LEU A 317 -3.51 -15.72 16.73
N ALA A 318 -2.84 -15.46 15.59
CA ALA A 318 -1.53 -14.83 15.59
C ALA A 318 -1.60 -13.39 16.11
N GLU A 319 -2.65 -12.62 15.76
CA GLU A 319 -2.89 -11.28 16.30
C GLU A 319 -3.11 -11.31 17.83
N VAL A 320 -3.91 -12.26 18.31
CA VAL A 320 -4.16 -12.46 19.75
C VAL A 320 -2.86 -12.85 20.48
N LYS A 321 -2.04 -13.72 19.88
CA LYS A 321 -0.73 -14.09 20.44
C LYS A 321 0.22 -12.90 20.54
N GLU A 322 0.22 -12.04 19.53
CA GLU A 322 1.05 -10.83 19.51
C GLU A 322 0.60 -9.85 20.60
N SER A 323 -0.70 -9.65 20.77
CA SER A 323 -1.28 -8.83 21.84
C SER A 323 -0.90 -9.35 23.23
N MET A 324 -0.97 -10.66 23.46
CA MET A 324 -0.55 -11.29 24.72
C MET A 324 0.95 -11.15 24.94
N LYS A 325 1.76 -11.28 23.91
CA LYS A 325 3.21 -11.11 23.96
C LYS A 325 3.60 -9.68 24.32
N HIS A 326 2.92 -8.66 23.79
CA HIS A 326 3.13 -7.27 24.17
C HIS A 326 2.86 -7.01 25.67
N GLN A 327 1.97 -7.79 26.26
CA GLN A 327 1.68 -7.75 27.70
C GLN A 327 2.63 -8.64 28.53
N GLY A 328 3.61 -9.31 27.89
CA GLY A 328 4.61 -10.13 28.54
C GLY A 328 4.19 -11.58 28.77
N TYR A 329 3.11 -12.05 28.16
CA TYR A 329 2.58 -13.40 28.37
C TYR A 329 2.68 -14.24 27.09
N LYS A 330 2.95 -15.54 27.24
CA LYS A 330 2.94 -16.53 26.16
C LYS A 330 1.55 -17.12 25.99
N LEU A 331 1.08 -17.25 24.74
CA LEU A 331 -0.18 -17.90 24.41
C LEU A 331 0.06 -19.15 23.56
N GLU A 332 -0.33 -20.31 24.06
CA GLU A 332 -0.30 -21.59 23.34
C GLU A 332 -1.74 -22.07 23.08
N ILE A 333 -2.01 -22.53 21.86
CA ILE A 333 -3.34 -22.98 21.47
C ILE A 333 -3.22 -24.34 20.79
N THR A 334 -3.94 -25.33 21.33
CA THR A 334 -3.90 -26.70 20.81
C THR A 334 -4.66 -26.86 19.49
N ALA A 335 -4.31 -27.87 18.69
CA ALA A 335 -5.01 -28.17 17.44
C ALA A 335 -6.52 -28.43 17.69
N ALA A 336 -6.87 -29.12 18.77
CA ALA A 336 -8.26 -29.38 19.14
C ALA A 336 -9.06 -28.09 19.42
N ALA A 337 -8.41 -27.06 20.03
CA ALA A 337 -9.06 -25.79 20.26
C ALA A 337 -9.27 -25.02 18.94
N LYS A 338 -8.32 -25.08 18.01
CA LYS A 338 -8.47 -24.48 16.66
C LYS A 338 -9.60 -25.14 15.88
N ASP A 339 -9.72 -26.46 15.93
CA ASP A 339 -10.79 -27.18 15.26
C ASP A 339 -12.17 -26.83 15.84
N ALA A 340 -12.27 -26.70 17.15
CA ALA A 340 -13.49 -26.25 17.80
C ALA A 340 -13.87 -24.81 17.44
N LEU A 341 -12.90 -23.92 17.27
CA LEU A 341 -13.13 -22.55 16.77
C LEU A 341 -13.66 -22.55 15.34
N VAL A 342 -13.11 -23.40 14.46
CA VAL A 342 -13.61 -23.56 13.08
C VAL A 342 -15.03 -24.07 13.08
N GLU A 343 -15.33 -25.12 13.88
CA GLU A 343 -16.66 -25.71 13.96
C GLU A 343 -17.73 -24.73 14.49
N LYS A 344 -17.40 -23.96 15.55
CA LYS A 344 -18.29 -22.95 16.13
C LYS A 344 -18.43 -21.68 15.28
N GLY A 345 -17.40 -21.32 14.54
CA GLY A 345 -17.31 -20.02 13.85
C GLY A 345 -17.55 -20.08 12.34
N TYR A 346 -17.68 -21.25 11.73
CA TYR A 346 -18.01 -21.37 10.32
C TYR A 346 -19.50 -21.45 10.09
N ASP A 347 -20.02 -20.63 9.20
CA ASP A 347 -21.41 -20.68 8.74
C ASP A 347 -21.41 -20.75 7.20
N PRO A 348 -22.08 -21.75 6.58
CA PRO A 348 -22.15 -21.88 5.13
C PRO A 348 -22.72 -20.67 4.39
N LYS A 349 -23.51 -19.82 5.04
CA LYS A 349 -24.09 -18.60 4.47
C LYS A 349 -23.16 -17.40 4.56
N PHE A 350 -22.36 -17.32 5.64
CA PHE A 350 -21.51 -16.17 5.95
C PHE A 350 -20.01 -16.47 5.79
N GLY A 351 -19.67 -17.73 5.43
CA GLY A 351 -18.29 -18.16 5.22
C GLY A 351 -17.43 -18.05 6.49
N ALA A 352 -16.23 -17.53 6.35
CA ALA A 352 -15.30 -17.33 7.47
C ALA A 352 -15.56 -16.04 8.29
N ARG A 353 -16.52 -15.19 7.87
CA ARG A 353 -16.78 -13.90 8.53
C ARG A 353 -17.08 -14.00 10.03
N PRO A 354 -17.84 -15.02 10.52
CA PRO A 354 -18.10 -15.15 11.96
C PRO A 354 -16.91 -15.65 12.77
N LEU A 355 -15.85 -16.22 12.17
CA LEU A 355 -14.69 -16.77 12.89
C LEU A 355 -14.03 -15.74 13.81
N ARG A 356 -13.82 -14.49 13.33
CA ARG A 356 -13.22 -13.42 14.13
C ARG A 356 -14.08 -13.12 15.38
N LYS A 357 -15.40 -13.02 15.20
CA LYS A 357 -16.32 -12.79 16.32
C LYS A 357 -16.31 -13.97 17.32
N THR A 358 -16.17 -15.19 16.79
CA THR A 358 -16.09 -16.40 17.64
C THR A 358 -14.79 -16.42 18.43
N VAL A 359 -13.65 -16.07 17.82
CA VAL A 359 -12.37 -15.94 18.54
C VAL A 359 -12.46 -14.85 19.61
N GLY A 360 -13.03 -13.69 19.28
CA GLY A 360 -13.24 -12.59 20.24
C GLY A 360 -14.00 -13.07 21.48
N ARG A 361 -15.17 -13.68 21.27
CA ARG A 361 -16.03 -14.13 22.36
C ARG A 361 -15.44 -15.30 23.16
N GLU A 362 -14.91 -16.33 22.48
CA GLU A 362 -14.50 -17.58 23.15
C GLU A 362 -13.08 -17.48 23.75
N ILE A 363 -12.23 -16.61 23.20
CA ILE A 363 -10.80 -16.52 23.58
C ILE A 363 -10.45 -15.17 24.17
N GLU A 364 -10.67 -14.05 23.41
CA GLU A 364 -10.19 -12.73 23.84
C GLU A 364 -10.91 -12.22 25.09
N GLU A 365 -12.24 -12.35 25.17
CA GLU A 365 -13.01 -11.97 26.36
C GLU A 365 -12.50 -12.70 27.60
N LYS A 366 -12.27 -14.01 27.49
CA LYS A 366 -11.81 -14.85 28.63
C LYS A 366 -10.37 -14.49 29.05
N LEU A 367 -9.47 -14.26 28.07
CA LEU A 367 -8.11 -13.80 28.35
C LEU A 367 -8.10 -12.43 29.02
N SER A 368 -9.00 -11.53 28.58
CA SER A 368 -9.16 -10.21 29.18
C SER A 368 -9.60 -10.29 30.64
N ASP A 369 -10.57 -11.14 30.95
CA ASP A 369 -11.01 -11.40 32.34
C ASP A 369 -9.83 -11.88 33.19
N MET A 370 -9.08 -12.89 32.72
CA MET A 370 -7.93 -13.46 33.44
C MET A 370 -6.82 -12.43 33.68
N LEU A 371 -6.61 -11.49 32.72
CA LEU A 371 -5.65 -10.40 32.88
C LEU A 371 -6.12 -9.39 33.93
N LEU A 372 -7.36 -8.95 33.87
CA LEU A 372 -7.96 -7.97 34.79
C LEU A 372 -8.07 -8.50 36.22
N ASP A 373 -8.45 -9.77 36.37
CA ASP A 373 -8.51 -10.43 37.67
C ASP A 373 -7.13 -10.75 38.27
N GLY A 374 -6.06 -10.47 37.52
CA GLY A 374 -4.69 -10.71 37.99
C GLY A 374 -4.30 -12.19 38.09
N GLN A 375 -5.06 -13.09 37.48
CA GLN A 375 -4.78 -14.55 37.50
C GLN A 375 -3.46 -14.89 36.80
N LEU A 376 -2.98 -14.01 35.89
CA LEU A 376 -1.72 -14.18 35.17
C LEU A 376 -0.49 -13.61 35.90
N LYS A 377 -0.67 -12.96 37.04
CA LYS A 377 0.48 -12.40 37.81
C LYS A 377 1.39 -13.54 38.28
N GLY A 378 2.69 -13.43 37.89
CA GLY A 378 3.70 -14.41 38.23
C GLY A 378 3.68 -15.69 37.37
N LYS A 379 2.86 -15.73 36.32
CA LYS A 379 2.81 -16.81 35.33
C LYS A 379 3.49 -16.41 34.03
N LYS A 380 3.95 -17.40 33.25
CA LYS A 380 4.57 -17.14 31.94
C LYS A 380 3.56 -17.01 30.80
N GLY A 381 2.34 -17.54 30.99
CA GLY A 381 1.32 -17.47 29.94
C GLY A 381 0.12 -18.39 30.15
N VAL A 382 -0.60 -18.62 29.07
CA VAL A 382 -1.81 -19.43 29.03
C VAL A 382 -1.74 -20.45 27.90
N LYS A 383 -2.16 -21.67 28.17
CA LYS A 383 -2.36 -22.72 27.16
C LYS A 383 -3.87 -23.00 27.05
N ILE A 384 -4.39 -22.88 25.81
CA ILE A 384 -5.80 -23.08 25.51
C ILE A 384 -5.99 -24.43 24.85
N GLY A 385 -6.76 -25.27 25.50
CA GLY A 385 -7.24 -26.56 24.99
C GLY A 385 -8.75 -26.57 24.71
N CYS A 386 -9.23 -27.66 24.16
CA CYS A 386 -10.68 -27.93 24.05
C CYS A 386 -10.99 -29.34 24.50
N ARG A 387 -12.02 -29.51 25.34
CA ARG A 387 -12.52 -30.80 25.78
C ARG A 387 -14.05 -30.80 25.73
N LYS A 388 -14.62 -31.73 24.98
CA LYS A 388 -16.09 -31.83 24.79
C LYS A 388 -16.76 -30.54 24.29
N GLY A 389 -16.07 -29.76 23.43
CA GLY A 389 -16.60 -28.52 22.88
C GLY A 389 -16.44 -27.28 23.79
N GLU A 390 -15.88 -27.43 25.00
CA GLU A 390 -15.58 -26.33 25.91
C GLU A 390 -14.09 -25.98 25.89
N PHE A 391 -13.75 -24.67 25.90
CA PHE A 391 -12.36 -24.18 25.93
C PHE A 391 -11.83 -24.21 27.37
N ILE A 392 -10.67 -24.78 27.54
CA ILE A 392 -9.96 -24.91 28.82
C ILE A 392 -8.74 -24.04 28.80
N PHE A 393 -8.59 -23.17 29.78
CA PHE A 393 -7.46 -22.24 29.93
C PHE A 393 -6.56 -22.72 31.08
N GLU A 394 -5.38 -23.19 30.74
CA GLU A 394 -4.37 -23.69 31.68
C GLU A 394 -3.24 -22.65 31.80
N LEU A 395 -2.88 -22.31 33.05
CA LEU A 395 -1.76 -21.38 33.28
C LEU A 395 -0.43 -22.08 33.05
N ILE A 396 0.50 -21.38 32.42
CA ILE A 396 1.88 -21.83 32.18
C ILE A 396 2.77 -21.15 33.22
N ASP A 397 3.46 -21.94 34.02
CA ASP A 397 4.38 -21.50 35.10
C ASP A 397 5.74 -21.05 34.57
#